data_e65a4caf68c3ad3d7195a1cd02af4ae3
#
_entry.id   e65a4caf68c3ad3d7195a1cd02af4ae3
#
_cell.length_a   1.000
_cell.length_b   1.000
_cell.length_c   1.000
_cell.angle_alpha   90.00
_cell.angle_beta   90.00
_cell.angle_gamma   90.00
#
_symmetry.space_group_name_H-M   'P 1'
#
loop_
_entity.id
_entity.type
_entity.pdbx_description
1 polymer ?
#
loop_
_entity_poly.entity_id
_entity_poly.type
_entity_poly.pdbx_seq_one_letter_code
_entity_poly.pdbx_strand_id
1 'polypeptide(L)'
;MSQVFDKLLDARGHNCPMPLVNARKEIGKLEFGQVLKVVATDRGSVADFQGWAKVAKNVELVGQETESTDGATVYVHYVKRTA
;
A
#
# COMPACT_ATOMS: atom_id res chain seq x y z
N MET A 1 -9.19 -11.72 -7.90
CA MET A 1 -8.95 -12.23 -6.54
C MET A 1 -7.94 -11.37 -5.83
N SER A 2 -8.20 -11.09 -4.57
CA SER A 2 -7.26 -10.33 -3.75
C SER A 2 -6.02 -11.16 -3.48
N GLN A 3 -4.87 -10.49 -3.40
CA GLN A 3 -3.63 -11.15 -3.05
C GLN A 3 -3.58 -11.49 -1.57
N VAL A 4 -2.79 -12.48 -1.23
CA VAL A 4 -2.54 -12.83 0.17
C VAL A 4 -1.68 -11.73 0.79
N PHE A 5 -2.03 -11.34 2.00
CA PHE A 5 -1.28 -10.32 2.74
C PHE A 5 -1.12 -10.75 4.21
N ASP A 6 -0.10 -10.22 4.86
CA ASP A 6 0.20 -10.55 6.24
C ASP A 6 -0.28 -9.48 7.19
N LYS A 7 -0.38 -8.23 6.73
CA LYS A 7 -0.83 -7.12 7.55
C LYS A 7 -1.66 -6.17 6.72
N LEU A 8 -2.69 -5.60 7.34
CA LEU A 8 -3.56 -4.60 6.74
C LEU A 8 -3.28 -3.23 7.34
N LEU A 9 -3.05 -2.24 6.49
CA LEU A 9 -2.96 -0.84 6.89
C LEU A 9 -4.15 -0.09 6.32
N ASP A 10 -5.00 0.42 7.18
CA ASP A 10 -6.15 1.21 6.78
C ASP A 10 -5.77 2.69 6.78
N ALA A 11 -5.57 3.23 5.59
CA ALA A 11 -5.20 4.63 5.40
C ALA A 11 -6.34 5.43 4.77
N ARG A 12 -7.57 4.94 4.87
CA ARG A 12 -8.73 5.65 4.35
C ARG A 12 -8.93 6.95 5.11
N GLY A 13 -9.28 8.00 4.37
CA GLY A 13 -9.47 9.32 4.95
C GLY A 13 -8.20 10.14 5.11
N HIS A 14 -7.04 9.55 4.88
CA HIS A 14 -5.77 10.28 4.92
C HIS A 14 -5.41 10.79 3.53
N ASN A 15 -4.90 12.01 3.47
CA ASN A 15 -4.43 12.60 2.22
C ASN A 15 -2.96 12.26 1.98
N CYS A 16 -2.56 12.26 0.71
CA CYS A 16 -1.15 12.12 0.33
C CYS A 16 -0.32 13.22 1.02
N PRO A 17 0.84 12.90 1.60
CA PRO A 17 1.57 11.63 1.51
C PRO A 17 1.37 10.68 2.70
N MET A 18 0.36 10.89 3.53
CA MET A 18 0.20 10.10 4.76
C MET A 18 0.07 8.59 4.54
N PRO A 19 -0.69 8.10 3.53
CA PRO A 19 -0.73 6.66 3.30
C PRO A 19 0.66 6.07 3.05
N LEU A 20 1.49 6.78 2.29
CA LEU A 20 2.84 6.35 1.99
C LEU A 20 3.74 6.37 3.23
N VAL A 21 3.66 7.43 4.02
CA VAL A 21 4.44 7.56 5.25
C VAL A 21 4.12 6.44 6.22
N ASN A 22 2.83 6.13 6.39
CA ASN A 22 2.39 5.07 7.27
C ASN A 22 2.80 3.70 6.74
N ALA A 23 2.73 3.49 5.43
CA ALA A 23 3.16 2.24 4.81
C ALA A 23 4.65 1.98 5.04
N ARG A 24 5.47 3.01 4.92
CA ARG A 24 6.91 2.89 5.17
C ARG A 24 7.20 2.47 6.60
N LYS A 25 6.47 3.01 7.56
CA LYS A 25 6.62 2.61 8.96
C LYS A 25 6.21 1.15 9.19
N GLU A 26 5.11 0.74 8.58
CA GLU A 26 4.60 -0.62 8.75
C GLU A 26 5.51 -1.65 8.08
N ILE A 27 6.08 -1.33 6.92
CA ILE A 27 7.03 -2.21 6.25
C ILE A 27 8.24 -2.49 7.13
N GLY A 28 8.69 -1.49 7.87
CA GLY A 28 9.82 -1.65 8.79
C GLY A 28 9.54 -2.65 9.91
N LYS A 29 8.27 -2.93 10.20
CA LYS A 29 7.85 -3.88 11.24
C LYS A 29 7.60 -5.28 10.70
N LEU A 30 7.56 -5.44 9.38
CA LEU A 30 7.32 -6.73 8.75
C LEU A 30 8.63 -7.50 8.60
N GLU A 31 8.52 -8.82 8.48
CA GLU A 31 9.63 -9.67 8.14
C GLU A 31 9.80 -9.76 6.63
N PHE A 32 10.96 -10.25 6.20
CA PHE A 32 11.24 -10.43 4.77
C PHE A 32 10.21 -11.36 4.15
N GLY A 33 9.71 -10.96 3.00
CA GLY A 33 8.73 -11.74 2.26
C GLY A 33 7.30 -11.51 2.67
N GLN A 34 7.05 -10.75 3.74
CA GLN A 34 5.69 -10.44 4.16
C GLN A 34 5.10 -9.32 3.31
N VAL A 35 3.79 -9.36 3.14
CA VAL A 35 3.05 -8.42 2.30
C VAL A 35 2.16 -7.53 3.16
N LEU A 36 2.23 -6.24 2.89
CA LEU A 36 1.36 -5.24 3.52
C LEU A 36 0.26 -4.85 2.52
N LYS A 37 -0.98 -4.98 2.95
CA LYS A 37 -2.12 -4.47 2.19
C LYS A 37 -2.46 -3.08 2.70
N VAL A 38 -2.36 -2.08 1.84
CA VAL A 38 -2.69 -0.69 2.17
C VAL A 38 -3.97 -0.31 1.47
N VAL A 39 -4.93 0.20 2.24
CA VAL A 39 -6.21 0.66 1.72
C VAL A 39 -6.27 2.17 1.88
N ALA A 40 -6.45 2.90 0.78
CA ALA A 40 -6.44 4.36 0.78
C ALA A 40 -7.59 4.90 -0.05
N THR A 41 -8.03 6.12 0.27
CA THR A 41 -9.06 6.82 -0.49
C THR A 41 -8.49 7.96 -1.31
N ASP A 42 -7.21 8.28 -1.12
CA ASP A 42 -6.54 9.32 -1.88
C ASP A 42 -6.07 8.78 -3.22
N ARG A 43 -6.58 9.37 -4.30
CA ARG A 43 -6.23 9.00 -5.67
C ARG A 43 -4.74 9.11 -5.94
N GLY A 44 -4.07 10.08 -5.33
CA GLY A 44 -2.63 10.28 -5.50
C GLY A 44 -1.78 9.14 -4.95
N SER A 45 -2.34 8.29 -4.09
CA SER A 45 -1.61 7.18 -3.52
C SER A 45 -1.14 6.17 -4.57
N VAL A 46 -1.87 6.03 -5.68
CA VAL A 46 -1.50 5.09 -6.74
C VAL A 46 -0.11 5.42 -7.29
N ALA A 47 0.08 6.66 -7.70
CA ALA A 47 1.37 7.10 -8.24
C ALA A 47 2.46 7.15 -7.16
N ASP A 48 2.09 7.52 -5.94
CA ASP A 48 3.04 7.58 -4.83
C ASP A 48 3.63 6.21 -4.51
N PHE A 49 2.80 5.18 -4.47
CA PHE A 49 3.28 3.84 -4.19
C PHE A 49 4.11 3.29 -5.34
N GLN A 50 3.75 3.60 -6.57
CA GLN A 50 4.54 3.22 -7.74
C GLN A 50 5.93 3.87 -7.70
N GLY A 51 5.99 5.17 -7.42
CA GLY A 51 7.25 5.89 -7.32
C GLY A 51 8.13 5.38 -6.19
N TRP A 52 7.53 5.15 -5.03
CA TRP A 52 8.26 4.61 -3.89
C TRP A 52 8.87 3.24 -4.20
N ALA A 53 8.10 2.35 -4.80
CA ALA A 53 8.57 1.01 -5.11
C ALA A 53 9.70 1.01 -6.13
N LYS A 54 9.77 2.03 -7.00
CA LYS A 54 10.86 2.16 -7.97
C LYS A 54 12.18 2.54 -7.32
N VAL A 55 12.14 3.38 -6.29
CA VAL A 55 13.37 3.92 -5.68
C VAL A 55 13.77 3.15 -4.43
N ALA A 56 12.83 2.58 -3.72
CA ALA A 56 13.11 1.82 -2.50
C ALA A 56 13.61 0.43 -2.87
N LYS A 57 14.72 0.02 -2.28
CA LYS A 57 15.34 -1.27 -2.57
C LYS A 57 14.83 -2.39 -1.67
N ASN A 58 14.03 -2.04 -0.68
CA ASN A 58 13.57 -2.98 0.33
C ASN A 58 12.10 -3.36 0.18
N VAL A 59 11.44 -2.88 -0.88
CA VAL A 59 10.02 -3.17 -1.11
C VAL A 59 9.77 -3.48 -2.58
N GLU A 60 8.72 -4.26 -2.82
CA GLU A 60 8.23 -4.57 -4.16
C GLU A 60 6.72 -4.33 -4.16
N LEU A 61 6.26 -3.57 -5.14
CA LEU A 61 4.83 -3.37 -5.34
C LEU A 61 4.28 -4.59 -6.09
N VAL A 62 3.63 -5.47 -5.35
CA VAL A 62 3.15 -6.76 -5.88
C VAL A 62 1.89 -6.56 -6.71
N GLY A 63 1.05 -5.62 -6.33
CA GLY A 63 -0.17 -5.36 -7.07
C GLY A 63 -0.89 -4.13 -6.55
N GLN A 64 -1.77 -3.60 -7.41
CA GLN A 64 -2.65 -2.50 -7.05
C GLN A 64 -4.04 -2.80 -7.59
N GLU A 65 -5.06 -2.46 -6.82
CA GLU A 65 -6.44 -2.67 -7.21
C GLU A 65 -7.24 -1.40 -6.89
N THR A 66 -8.35 -1.22 -7.59
CA THR A 66 -9.29 -0.15 -7.32
C THR A 66 -10.64 -0.79 -7.06
N GLU A 67 -11.24 -0.44 -5.93
CA GLU A 67 -12.55 -0.98 -5.56
C GLU A 67 -13.53 0.18 -5.35
N SER A 68 -14.79 -0.03 -5.70
CA SER A 68 -15.86 0.93 -5.43
C SER A 68 -16.87 0.27 -4.51
N THR A 69 -17.10 0.87 -3.35
CA THR A 69 -18.05 0.37 -2.37
C THR A 69 -18.86 1.54 -1.83
N ASP A 70 -20.17 1.42 -1.86
CA ASP A 70 -21.10 2.43 -1.34
C ASP A 70 -20.84 3.82 -1.90
N GLY A 71 -20.51 3.91 -3.20
CA GLY A 71 -20.26 5.18 -3.86
C GLY A 71 -18.87 5.77 -3.59
N ALA A 72 -18.05 5.10 -2.81
CA ALA A 72 -16.68 5.53 -2.52
C ALA A 72 -15.68 4.67 -3.28
N THR A 73 -14.62 5.30 -3.76
CA THR A 73 -13.52 4.60 -4.43
C THR A 73 -12.39 4.37 -3.45
N VAL A 74 -11.92 3.14 -3.40
CA VAL A 74 -10.82 2.74 -2.53
C VAL A 74 -9.69 2.19 -3.38
N TYR A 75 -8.48 2.66 -3.12
CA TYR A 75 -7.28 2.21 -3.82
C TYR A 75 -6.51 1.26 -2.91
N VAL A 76 -6.23 0.07 -3.41
CA VAL A 76 -5.59 -0.99 -2.63
C VAL A 76 -4.19 -1.24 -3.19
N HIS A 77 -3.21 -1.26 -2.31
CA HIS A 77 -1.82 -1.47 -2.69
C HIS A 77 -1.25 -2.64 -1.89
N TYR A 78 -0.62 -3.59 -2.60
CA TYR A 78 0.05 -4.72 -1.97
C TYR A 78 1.55 -4.51 -2.10
N VAL A 79 2.22 -4.34 -0.98
CA VAL A 79 3.65 -4.06 -0.94
C VAL A 79 4.35 -5.16 -0.15
N LYS A 80 5.35 -5.77 -0.77
CA LYS A 80 6.10 -6.87 -0.16
C LYS A 80 7.45 -6.35 0.31
N ARG A 81 7.84 -6.75 1.52
CA ARG A 81 9.18 -6.44 2.02
C ARG A 81 10.18 -7.42 1.42
N THR A 82 11.19 -6.90 0.72
CA THR A 82 12.18 -7.73 0.02
C THR A 82 13.60 -7.64 0.61
N ALA A 83 13.81 -6.73 1.52
CA ALA A 83 15.14 -6.58 2.14
C ALA A 83 15.07 -6.06 3.56
#